data_a2a4eee3805dfd5fd8222b36e7960516
#
_entry.id   a2a4eee3805dfd5fd8222b36e7960516
#
_cell.length_a   1.000
_cell.length_b   1.000
_cell.length_c   1.000
_cell.angle_alpha   90.00
_cell.angle_beta   90.00
_cell.angle_gamma   90.00
#
_symmetry.space_group_name_H-M   'P 1'
#
loop_
_entity.id
_entity.type
_entity.pdbx_description
1 polymer ?
#
loop_
_entity_poly.entity_id
_entity_poly.type
_entity_poly.pdbx_seq_one_letter_code
_entity_poly.pdbx_strand_id
1 'polypeptide(L)'
;MTPKKQSPLHLGELDADIIWIFDLTKSAGIWSHDGAHSSILIHGSNLYLNTATGVDNTHRKIQTPDAPSLVVLDKNTGEYLARENERNATNIFHCTWSAPSLAVINETPTIFFAGGDGILYGYDTIPHSYKPQTGPSSLNRVWRFDFDLSAPKENVHLYHQNRRTGPSNIYGMPVIKDHHMFVAGGG
;
A
#
# COMPACT_ATOMS: atom_id res chain seq x y z
N MET A 1 -7.24 23.51 -16.10
CA MET A 1 -8.11 23.39 -17.29
C MET A 1 -9.37 22.71 -16.83
N THR A 2 -10.50 23.34 -16.92
CA THR A 2 -11.82 22.74 -16.64
C THR A 2 -12.10 21.72 -17.74
N PRO A 3 -12.46 20.47 -17.43
CA PRO A 3 -12.81 19.50 -18.45
C PRO A 3 -13.99 20.04 -19.26
N LYS A 4 -13.88 20.05 -20.58
CA LYS A 4 -15.03 20.32 -21.44
C LYS A 4 -16.11 19.29 -21.11
N LYS A 5 -17.32 19.77 -20.77
CA LYS A 5 -18.52 18.92 -20.69
C LYS A 5 -18.64 18.16 -22.01
N GLN A 6 -18.22 16.91 -22.01
CA GLN A 6 -18.57 16.02 -23.10
C GLN A 6 -20.07 15.66 -22.98
N SER A 7 -20.76 15.57 -24.11
CA SER A 7 -22.11 15.05 -24.12
C SER A 7 -22.14 13.65 -23.50
N PRO A 8 -23.16 13.29 -22.71
CA PRO A 8 -23.24 11.97 -22.12
C PRO A 8 -23.15 10.92 -23.24
N LEU A 9 -22.16 10.02 -23.09
CA LEU A 9 -22.05 8.85 -23.95
C LEU A 9 -23.29 7.96 -23.73
N HIS A 10 -23.86 7.45 -24.79
CA HIS A 10 -24.86 6.38 -24.68
C HIS A 10 -24.12 5.12 -24.25
N LEU A 11 -24.27 4.73 -23.00
CA LEU A 11 -23.66 3.53 -22.43
C LEU A 11 -24.58 2.33 -22.73
N GLY A 12 -24.03 1.27 -23.32
CA GLY A 12 -24.66 -0.03 -23.46
C GLY A 12 -24.42 -0.90 -22.22
N GLU A 13 -25.02 -2.08 -22.19
CA GLU A 13 -24.88 -3.02 -21.03
C GLU A 13 -23.45 -3.50 -20.76
N LEU A 14 -22.57 -3.42 -21.74
CA LEU A 14 -21.16 -3.84 -21.66
C LEU A 14 -20.19 -2.67 -21.46
N ASP A 15 -20.68 -1.45 -21.40
CA ASP A 15 -19.85 -0.27 -21.18
C ASP A 15 -19.68 0.00 -19.68
N ALA A 16 -18.53 0.58 -19.32
CA ALA A 16 -18.25 1.05 -17.97
C ALA A 16 -17.95 2.54 -17.99
N ASP A 17 -18.39 3.25 -16.95
CA ASP A 17 -18.06 4.65 -16.77
C ASP A 17 -17.06 4.84 -15.61
N ILE A 18 -16.30 5.93 -15.66
CA ILE A 18 -15.37 6.31 -14.59
C ILE A 18 -16.14 7.07 -13.53
N ILE A 19 -16.28 6.48 -12.36
CA ILE A 19 -16.95 7.09 -11.20
C ILE A 19 -16.07 8.18 -10.59
N TRP A 20 -14.78 7.87 -10.38
CA TRP A 20 -13.78 8.79 -9.85
C TRP A 20 -12.35 8.34 -10.23
N ILE A 21 -11.40 9.26 -10.12
CA ILE A 21 -9.97 9.00 -10.33
C ILE A 21 -9.20 9.57 -9.13
N PHE A 22 -8.29 8.78 -8.57
CA PHE A 22 -7.38 9.20 -7.51
C PHE A 22 -5.93 9.14 -8.02
N ASP A 23 -5.25 10.29 -8.05
CA ASP A 23 -3.84 10.39 -8.45
C ASP A 23 -2.95 10.16 -7.23
N LEU A 24 -2.41 8.95 -7.09
CA LEU A 24 -1.54 8.57 -5.98
C LEU A 24 -0.31 9.49 -5.86
N THR A 25 0.29 9.88 -6.97
CA THR A 25 1.49 10.73 -6.96
C THR A 25 1.19 12.10 -6.37
N LYS A 26 0.09 12.73 -6.79
CA LYS A 26 -0.27 14.07 -6.32
C LYS A 26 -0.93 14.05 -4.95
N SER A 27 -1.80 13.08 -4.70
CA SER A 27 -2.66 13.09 -3.52
C SER A 27 -2.03 12.38 -2.32
N ALA A 28 -1.23 11.35 -2.54
CA ALA A 28 -0.53 10.62 -1.49
C ALA A 28 0.98 10.90 -1.42
N GLY A 29 1.52 11.68 -2.37
CA GLY A 29 2.91 12.12 -2.36
C GLY A 29 3.91 11.00 -2.59
N ILE A 30 3.56 10.00 -3.38
CA ILE A 30 4.42 8.85 -3.64
C ILE A 30 5.37 9.08 -4.83
N TRP A 31 6.42 8.28 -4.87
CA TRP A 31 7.20 8.02 -6.07
C TRP A 31 6.98 6.56 -6.47
N SER A 32 6.17 6.34 -7.49
CA SER A 32 5.92 5.01 -8.01
C SER A 32 7.15 4.53 -8.77
N HIS A 33 7.73 3.38 -8.35
CA HIS A 33 8.88 2.81 -9.03
C HIS A 33 8.45 1.95 -10.21
N ASP A 34 7.91 0.76 -10.00
CA ASP A 34 7.58 -0.16 -11.09
C ASP A 34 6.09 -0.22 -11.44
N GLY A 35 5.30 0.60 -10.81
CA GLY A 35 3.85 0.55 -10.94
C GLY A 35 3.17 -0.40 -9.95
N ALA A 36 1.90 -0.13 -9.71
CA ALA A 36 1.10 -0.87 -8.75
C ALA A 36 0.59 -2.18 -9.37
N HIS A 37 1.28 -3.27 -9.12
CA HIS A 37 0.89 -4.61 -9.55
C HIS A 37 -0.02 -5.34 -8.57
N SER A 38 -0.28 -4.75 -7.40
CA SER A 38 -1.01 -5.42 -6.34
C SER A 38 -2.53 -5.32 -6.51
N SER A 39 -3.23 -6.33 -6.03
CA SER A 39 -4.69 -6.32 -5.96
C SER A 39 -5.17 -5.34 -4.89
N ILE A 40 -6.33 -4.75 -5.12
CA ILE A 40 -7.02 -3.88 -4.17
C ILE A 40 -7.88 -4.74 -3.25
N LEU A 41 -7.74 -4.54 -1.94
CA LEU A 41 -8.60 -5.16 -0.95
C LEU A 41 -9.82 -4.27 -0.70
N ILE A 42 -11.01 -4.84 -0.80
CA ILE A 42 -12.27 -4.17 -0.45
C ILE A 42 -12.79 -4.72 0.87
N HIS A 43 -13.00 -3.83 1.83
CA HIS A 43 -13.67 -4.15 3.09
C HIS A 43 -14.76 -3.11 3.39
N GLY A 44 -16.02 -3.52 3.21
CA GLY A 44 -17.17 -2.62 3.31
C GLY A 44 -17.14 -1.49 2.26
N SER A 45 -17.07 -0.24 2.70
CA SER A 45 -16.91 0.94 1.85
C SER A 45 -15.45 1.34 1.62
N ASN A 46 -14.49 0.66 2.22
CA ASN A 46 -13.09 1.03 2.20
C ASN A 46 -12.29 0.21 1.19
N LEU A 47 -11.43 0.89 0.42
CA LEU A 47 -10.43 0.29 -0.46
C LEU A 47 -9.07 0.43 0.19
N TYR A 48 -8.39 -0.68 0.43
CA TYR A 48 -7.00 -0.71 0.89
C TYR A 48 -6.12 -1.05 -0.30
N LEU A 49 -5.15 -0.20 -0.60
CA LEU A 49 -4.30 -0.39 -1.76
C LEU A 49 -2.85 -0.04 -1.49
N ASN A 50 -1.99 -0.85 -2.07
CA ASN A 50 -0.57 -0.61 -2.15
C ASN A 50 -0.29 0.56 -3.11
N THR A 51 0.61 1.46 -2.74
CA THR A 51 0.95 2.64 -3.52
C THR A 51 2.07 2.41 -4.53
N ALA A 52 2.77 1.29 -4.43
CA ALA A 52 4.00 1.02 -5.20
C ALA A 52 5.09 2.08 -4.99
N THR A 53 5.12 2.76 -3.85
CA THR A 53 6.21 3.67 -3.54
C THR A 53 7.54 2.91 -3.43
N GLY A 54 8.60 3.50 -3.90
CA GLY A 54 9.91 2.86 -3.92
C GLY A 54 11.04 3.82 -4.22
N VAL A 55 12.18 3.26 -4.64
CA VAL A 55 13.36 4.01 -5.06
C VAL A 55 13.16 4.69 -6.42
N ASP A 56 14.00 5.64 -6.76
CA ASP A 56 14.01 6.24 -8.09
C ASP A 56 14.58 5.28 -9.16
N ASN A 57 14.49 5.68 -10.41
CA ASN A 57 14.97 4.87 -11.54
C ASN A 57 16.47 4.54 -11.51
N THR A 58 17.26 5.21 -10.66
CA THR A 58 18.67 4.88 -10.44
C THR A 58 18.88 3.79 -9.40
N HIS A 59 17.84 3.41 -8.66
CA HIS A 59 17.87 2.49 -7.51
C HIS A 59 18.77 2.98 -6.37
N ARG A 60 19.01 4.28 -6.27
CA ARG A 60 19.96 4.87 -5.31
C ARG A 60 19.38 5.96 -4.43
N LYS A 61 18.18 6.42 -4.74
CA LYS A 61 17.56 7.53 -4.01
C LYS A 61 16.10 7.23 -3.69
N ILE A 62 15.69 7.66 -2.52
CA ILE A 62 14.29 7.77 -2.14
C ILE A 62 13.87 9.21 -2.39
N GLN A 63 12.97 9.42 -3.34
CA GLN A 63 12.47 10.75 -3.72
C GLN A 63 11.45 11.27 -2.71
N THR A 64 10.69 10.37 -2.11
CA THR A 64 9.57 10.68 -1.21
C THR A 64 9.68 9.88 0.10
N PRO A 65 10.55 10.29 1.04
CA PRO A 65 10.85 9.51 2.25
C PRO A 65 9.65 9.38 3.21
N ASP A 66 8.67 10.27 3.11
CA ASP A 66 7.45 10.23 3.92
C ASP A 66 6.24 9.61 3.20
N ALA A 67 6.48 9.05 2.00
CA ALA A 67 5.42 8.42 1.22
C ALA A 67 4.85 7.18 1.92
N PRO A 68 3.52 7.01 1.93
CA PRO A 68 2.91 5.80 2.45
C PRO A 68 3.05 4.63 1.47
N SER A 69 3.25 3.43 1.98
CA SER A 69 3.18 2.19 1.21
C SER A 69 1.76 1.64 1.08
N LEU A 70 0.87 1.98 2.02
CA LEU A 70 -0.53 1.57 2.05
C LEU A 70 -1.44 2.77 2.29
N VAL A 71 -2.48 2.90 1.47
CA VAL A 71 -3.51 3.96 1.60
C VAL A 71 -4.91 3.36 1.63
N VAL A 72 -5.85 4.13 2.18
CA VAL A 72 -7.26 3.76 2.24
C VAL A 72 -8.11 4.83 1.60
N LEU A 73 -8.97 4.43 0.66
CA LEU A 73 -9.91 5.31 -0.02
C LEU A 73 -11.35 4.85 0.22
N ASP A 74 -12.29 5.78 0.18
CA ASP A 74 -13.72 5.43 0.07
C ASP A 74 -14.01 4.94 -1.35
N LYS A 75 -14.58 3.74 -1.47
CA LYS A 75 -14.82 3.10 -2.79
C LYS A 75 -15.85 3.83 -3.66
N ASN A 76 -16.73 4.62 -3.04
CA ASN A 76 -17.81 5.29 -3.75
C ASN A 76 -17.42 6.69 -4.22
N THR A 77 -16.53 7.36 -3.47
CA THR A 77 -16.17 8.78 -3.70
C THR A 77 -14.72 8.99 -4.11
N GLY A 78 -13.84 8.01 -3.85
CA GLY A 78 -12.39 8.17 -4.00
C GLY A 78 -11.75 9.04 -2.93
N GLU A 79 -12.49 9.40 -1.85
CA GLU A 79 -11.95 10.22 -0.76
C GLU A 79 -10.78 9.52 -0.05
N TYR A 80 -9.69 10.25 0.21
CA TYR A 80 -8.52 9.73 0.89
C TYR A 80 -8.75 9.69 2.40
N LEU A 81 -9.03 8.50 2.93
CA LEU A 81 -9.46 8.30 4.30
C LEU A 81 -8.31 8.13 5.29
N ALA A 82 -7.35 7.29 4.95
CA ALA A 82 -6.25 6.95 5.84
C ALA A 82 -5.01 6.47 5.09
N ARG A 83 -3.88 6.45 5.81
CA ARG A 83 -2.59 5.93 5.31
C ARG A 83 -1.85 5.21 6.43
N GLU A 84 -0.96 4.29 6.10
CA GLU A 84 0.04 3.86 7.06
C GLU A 84 1.03 5.00 7.34
N ASN A 85 1.67 4.97 8.50
CA ASN A 85 2.61 6.00 8.93
C ASN A 85 3.89 5.39 9.53
N GLU A 86 4.33 4.27 8.96
CA GLU A 86 5.53 3.55 9.41
C GLU A 86 6.82 4.24 8.96
N ARG A 87 6.72 5.18 7.99
CA ARG A 87 7.85 5.86 7.37
C ARG A 87 8.89 4.89 6.81
N ASN A 88 8.40 3.78 6.27
CA ASN A 88 9.23 2.70 5.77
C ASN A 88 9.88 2.98 4.40
N ALA A 89 9.51 4.06 3.72
CA ALA A 89 10.02 4.38 2.39
C ALA A 89 11.56 4.43 2.32
N THR A 90 12.22 4.92 3.37
CA THR A 90 13.68 4.97 3.46
C THR A 90 14.33 3.59 3.62
N ASN A 91 13.55 2.60 3.97
CA ASN A 91 13.99 1.22 4.23
C ASN A 91 13.61 0.27 3.08
N ILE A 92 12.97 0.82 2.04
CA ILE A 92 12.60 0.07 0.84
C ILE A 92 13.82 -0.05 -0.07
N PHE A 93 14.14 -1.31 -0.41
CA PHE A 93 15.25 -1.55 -1.34
C PHE A 93 14.87 -1.24 -2.79
N HIS A 94 13.67 -1.57 -3.20
CA HIS A 94 13.21 -1.44 -4.57
C HIS A 94 11.83 -0.79 -4.63
N CYS A 95 10.79 -1.56 -4.34
CA CYS A 95 9.40 -1.14 -4.39
C CYS A 95 8.57 -1.93 -3.38
N THR A 96 7.38 -1.48 -3.10
CA THR A 96 6.39 -2.26 -2.35
C THR A 96 5.50 -3.04 -3.33
N TRP A 97 5.53 -4.38 -3.26
CA TRP A 97 4.88 -5.26 -4.23
C TRP A 97 3.59 -5.90 -3.72
N SER A 98 3.55 -6.21 -2.42
CA SER A 98 2.51 -7.02 -1.81
C SER A 98 1.13 -6.37 -1.87
N ALA A 99 0.10 -7.16 -2.09
CA ALA A 99 -1.27 -6.73 -1.88
C ALA A 99 -1.66 -6.85 -0.39
N PRO A 100 -2.54 -5.96 0.12
CA PRO A 100 -3.10 -6.14 1.45
C PRO A 100 -4.07 -7.32 1.49
N SER A 101 -4.17 -7.97 2.65
CA SER A 101 -5.15 -9.02 2.92
C SER A 101 -5.92 -8.74 4.20
N LEU A 102 -7.07 -9.40 4.38
CA LEU A 102 -7.93 -9.28 5.54
C LEU A 102 -8.07 -10.63 6.23
N ALA A 103 -7.95 -10.65 7.54
CA ALA A 103 -8.35 -11.76 8.36
C ALA A 103 -9.09 -11.29 9.62
N VAL A 104 -9.89 -12.16 10.21
CA VAL A 104 -10.53 -11.90 11.50
C VAL A 104 -9.71 -12.62 12.57
N ILE A 105 -9.10 -11.84 13.45
CA ILE A 105 -8.28 -12.34 14.56
C ILE A 105 -8.98 -11.99 15.87
N ASN A 106 -9.34 -13.00 16.64
CA ASN A 106 -10.09 -12.81 17.90
C ASN A 106 -11.29 -11.86 17.69
N GLU A 107 -12.12 -12.18 16.71
CA GLU A 107 -13.32 -11.42 16.33
C GLU A 107 -13.06 -10.01 15.77
N THR A 108 -11.81 -9.60 15.64
CA THR A 108 -11.41 -8.28 15.13
C THR A 108 -10.89 -8.37 13.70
N PRO A 109 -11.54 -7.69 12.73
CA PRO A 109 -11.02 -7.59 11.37
C PRO A 109 -9.68 -6.84 11.36
N THR A 110 -8.66 -7.47 10.80
CA THR A 110 -7.29 -6.93 10.76
C THR A 110 -6.78 -6.97 9.33
N ILE A 111 -6.21 -5.84 8.88
CA ILE A 111 -5.55 -5.74 7.58
C ILE A 111 -4.10 -6.16 7.74
N PHE A 112 -3.65 -7.12 6.95
CA PHE A 112 -2.25 -7.52 6.87
C PHE A 112 -1.63 -7.02 5.58
N PHE A 113 -0.42 -6.51 5.68
CA PHE A 113 0.30 -5.90 4.57
C PHE A 113 1.80 -6.13 4.71
N ALA A 114 2.47 -6.47 3.62
CA ALA A 114 3.92 -6.59 3.58
C ALA A 114 4.54 -5.35 2.95
N GLY A 115 5.36 -4.64 3.70
CA GLY A 115 6.12 -3.50 3.22
C GLY A 115 7.29 -3.90 2.32
N GLY A 116 7.73 -2.97 1.48
CA GLY A 116 8.94 -3.12 0.68
C GLY A 116 10.24 -3.13 1.50
N ASP A 117 10.13 -2.91 2.79
CA ASP A 117 11.19 -3.00 3.80
C ASP A 117 11.35 -4.41 4.41
N GLY A 118 10.61 -5.40 3.90
CA GLY A 118 10.63 -6.77 4.41
C GLY A 118 9.93 -6.95 5.75
N ILE A 119 9.08 -6.00 6.14
CA ILE A 119 8.29 -6.06 7.36
C ILE A 119 6.84 -6.38 7.03
N LEU A 120 6.26 -7.32 7.77
CA LEU A 120 4.82 -7.59 7.77
C LEU A 120 4.16 -6.73 8.84
N TYR A 121 3.09 -6.06 8.46
CA TYR A 121 2.32 -5.18 9.33
C TYR A 121 0.89 -5.67 9.47
N GLY A 122 0.31 -5.51 10.65
CA GLY A 122 -1.11 -5.66 10.91
C GLY A 122 -1.71 -4.34 11.37
N TYR A 123 -2.83 -3.94 10.76
CA TYR A 123 -3.53 -2.70 11.08
C TYR A 123 -4.99 -2.96 11.43
N ASP A 124 -5.53 -2.15 12.33
CA ASP A 124 -6.97 -2.09 12.51
C ASP A 124 -7.65 -1.63 11.22
N THR A 125 -8.84 -2.16 10.98
CA THR A 125 -9.71 -1.60 9.94
C THR A 125 -10.26 -0.25 10.39
N ILE A 126 -10.48 0.68 9.46
CA ILE A 126 -11.22 1.91 9.78
C ILE A 126 -12.73 1.68 9.63
N PRO A 127 -13.56 2.36 10.47
CA PRO A 127 -15.01 2.24 10.35
C PRO A 127 -15.53 2.62 8.95
N HIS A 128 -16.55 1.95 8.47
CA HIS A 128 -17.13 2.20 7.13
C HIS A 128 -17.76 3.59 6.98
N SER A 129 -18.15 4.20 8.10
CA SER A 129 -18.69 5.56 8.14
C SER A 129 -17.63 6.63 8.45
N TYR A 130 -16.36 6.22 8.54
CA TYR A 130 -15.29 7.14 8.89
C TYR A 130 -15.12 8.25 7.85
N LYS A 131 -14.96 9.49 8.34
CA LYS A 131 -14.63 10.67 7.53
C LYS A 131 -13.51 11.43 8.21
N PRO A 132 -12.37 11.65 7.53
CA PRO A 132 -11.30 12.45 8.08
C PRO A 132 -11.73 13.92 8.18
N GLN A 133 -11.29 14.61 9.23
CA GLN A 133 -11.59 16.04 9.40
C GLN A 133 -10.57 16.93 8.67
N THR A 134 -9.30 16.53 8.70
CA THR A 134 -8.20 17.29 8.11
C THR A 134 -7.18 16.33 7.50
N GLY A 135 -7.32 16.04 6.21
CA GLY A 135 -6.45 15.08 5.52
C GLY A 135 -6.60 13.64 6.04
N PRO A 136 -5.86 12.68 5.45
CA PRO A 136 -5.96 11.28 5.80
C PRO A 136 -5.45 10.98 7.21
N SER A 137 -6.13 10.10 7.94
CA SER A 137 -5.68 9.63 9.24
C SER A 137 -4.55 8.62 9.13
N SER A 138 -3.80 8.43 10.22
CA SER A 138 -2.89 7.31 10.35
C SER A 138 -3.65 6.03 10.69
N LEU A 139 -3.35 4.94 10.00
CA LEU A 139 -3.79 3.60 10.40
C LEU A 139 -3.17 3.23 11.75
N ASN A 140 -3.97 2.60 12.62
CA ASN A 140 -3.47 2.06 13.88
C ASN A 140 -2.79 0.72 13.63
N ARG A 141 -1.47 0.65 13.84
CA ARG A 141 -0.73 -0.60 13.75
C ARG A 141 -0.88 -1.39 15.04
N VAL A 142 -1.41 -2.61 14.91
CA VAL A 142 -1.60 -3.53 16.04
C VAL A 142 -0.56 -4.63 16.10
N TRP A 143 0.17 -4.86 14.98
CA TRP A 143 1.13 -5.95 14.89
C TRP A 143 2.21 -5.66 13.84
N ARG A 144 3.41 -6.22 14.04
CA ARG A 144 4.49 -6.25 13.05
C ARG A 144 5.35 -7.48 13.23
N PHE A 145 5.93 -7.94 12.13
CA PHE A 145 6.87 -9.06 12.11
C PHE A 145 7.95 -8.80 11.06
N ASP A 146 9.20 -8.94 11.44
CA ASP A 146 10.33 -8.85 10.54
C ASP A 146 10.53 -10.20 9.86
N PHE A 147 10.38 -10.22 8.54
CA PHE A 147 10.49 -11.44 7.74
C PHE A 147 11.93 -11.95 7.62
N ASP A 148 12.90 -11.03 7.64
CA ASP A 148 14.33 -11.35 7.52
C ASP A 148 15.16 -10.51 8.51
N LEU A 149 15.37 -11.08 9.70
CA LEU A 149 16.15 -10.44 10.76
C LEU A 149 17.65 -10.27 10.41
N SER A 150 18.15 -10.97 9.41
CA SER A 150 19.55 -10.91 9.01
C SER A 150 19.86 -9.76 8.06
N ALA A 151 18.84 -9.23 7.39
CA ALA A 151 19.00 -8.16 6.41
C ALA A 151 19.06 -6.77 7.05
N PRO A 152 19.83 -5.81 6.51
CA PRO A 152 19.81 -4.43 6.94
C PRO A 152 18.41 -3.82 6.72
N LYS A 153 17.99 -2.91 7.63
CA LYS A 153 16.66 -2.29 7.62
C LYS A 153 16.68 -0.78 7.45
N GLU A 154 17.84 -0.15 7.41
CA GLU A 154 17.95 1.30 7.28
C GLU A 154 18.76 1.68 6.05
N ASN A 155 18.25 2.64 5.28
CA ASN A 155 18.92 3.20 4.10
C ASN A 155 19.46 2.12 3.13
N VAL A 156 18.73 1.04 2.98
CA VAL A 156 19.17 -0.14 2.22
C VAL A 156 19.48 0.15 0.76
N HIS A 157 18.85 1.17 0.17
CA HIS A 157 19.10 1.66 -1.18
C HIS A 157 20.51 2.26 -1.38
N LEU A 158 21.19 2.62 -0.28
CA LEU A 158 22.55 3.15 -0.31
C LEU A 158 23.63 2.06 -0.27
N TYR A 159 23.28 0.82 0.08
CA TYR A 159 24.26 -0.27 0.15
C TYR A 159 24.68 -0.72 -1.24
N HIS A 160 25.97 -0.83 -1.43
CA HIS A 160 26.54 -1.48 -2.62
C HIS A 160 26.17 -2.97 -2.58
N GLN A 161 25.62 -3.51 -3.64
CA GLN A 161 25.13 -4.90 -3.72
C GLN A 161 23.88 -5.20 -2.87
N ASN A 162 23.07 -4.20 -2.58
CA ASN A 162 21.81 -4.36 -1.84
C ASN A 162 20.85 -5.43 -2.41
N ARG A 163 20.97 -5.82 -3.68
CA ARG A 163 20.26 -6.95 -4.28
C ARG A 163 20.47 -8.29 -3.55
N ARG A 164 21.59 -8.42 -2.82
CA ARG A 164 21.97 -9.64 -2.10
C ARG A 164 21.88 -9.51 -0.58
N THR A 165 21.86 -8.29 -0.10
CA THR A 165 21.97 -7.99 1.33
C THR A 165 20.87 -7.07 1.85
N GLY A 166 20.01 -6.59 0.97
CA GLY A 166 18.82 -5.80 1.33
C GLY A 166 17.73 -6.67 1.99
N PRO A 167 16.66 -6.06 2.52
CA PRO A 167 15.56 -6.81 3.07
C PRO A 167 14.92 -7.68 2.00
N SER A 168 14.46 -8.85 2.41
CA SER A 168 13.78 -9.78 1.52
C SER A 168 12.52 -9.14 0.95
N ASN A 169 12.38 -9.15 -0.36
CA ASN A 169 11.17 -8.68 -1.02
C ASN A 169 10.02 -9.66 -0.80
N ILE A 170 8.88 -9.16 -0.41
CA ILE A 170 7.66 -9.93 -0.28
C ILE A 170 6.74 -9.53 -1.43
N TYR A 171 6.65 -10.39 -2.44
CA TYR A 171 5.88 -10.12 -3.66
C TYR A 171 4.42 -10.49 -3.53
N GLY A 172 4.15 -11.59 -2.84
CA GLY A 172 2.82 -12.13 -2.69
C GLY A 172 2.01 -11.45 -1.59
N MET A 173 0.69 -11.55 -1.71
CA MET A 173 -0.22 -11.18 -0.64
C MET A 173 -0.07 -12.17 0.53
N PRO A 174 0.02 -11.71 1.79
CA PRO A 174 -0.06 -12.58 2.95
C PRO A 174 -1.39 -13.36 2.95
N VAL A 175 -1.33 -14.68 3.07
CA VAL A 175 -2.51 -15.54 3.16
C VAL A 175 -2.67 -16.02 4.59
N ILE A 176 -3.84 -15.76 5.18
CA ILE A 176 -4.13 -16.13 6.56
C ILE A 176 -5.18 -17.24 6.59
N LYS A 177 -4.87 -18.32 7.28
CA LYS A 177 -5.79 -19.43 7.50
C LYS A 177 -5.51 -20.12 8.84
N ASP A 178 -6.53 -20.40 9.62
CA ASP A 178 -6.45 -21.18 10.86
C ASP A 178 -5.35 -20.66 11.82
N HIS A 179 -5.30 -19.36 12.06
CA HIS A 179 -4.28 -18.65 12.86
C HIS A 179 -2.83 -18.74 12.34
N HIS A 180 -2.65 -19.19 11.10
CA HIS A 180 -1.36 -19.19 10.43
C HIS A 180 -1.33 -18.14 9.32
N MET A 181 -0.18 -17.49 9.18
CA MET A 181 0.10 -16.61 8.05
C MET A 181 1.12 -17.27 7.13
N PHE A 182 0.78 -17.37 5.87
CA PHE A 182 1.66 -17.88 4.81
C PHE A 182 2.14 -16.69 3.98
N VAL A 183 3.46 -16.58 3.87
CA VAL A 183 4.13 -15.50 3.16
C VAL A 183 5.25 -16.09 2.31
N ALA A 184 5.39 -15.60 1.10
CA ALA A 184 6.50 -15.93 0.22
C ALA A 184 7.31 -14.68 -0.06
N GLY A 185 8.60 -14.76 0.15
CA GLY A 185 9.55 -13.68 -0.11
C GLY A 185 10.92 -14.25 -0.49
N GLY A 186 11.77 -13.39 -0.97
CA GLY A 186 13.13 -13.72 -1.34
C GLY A 186 13.85 -12.51 -1.93
N GLY A 187 15.17 -12.59 -2.04
CA GLY A 187 16.05 -11.58 -2.63
C GLY A 187 16.78 -12.13 -3.86
#